data_0961f524ec7f668cd07b2f240f785b97
#
_entry.id   0961f524ec7f668cd07b2f240f785b97
#
_cell.length_a   1.000
_cell.length_b   1.000
_cell.length_c   1.000
_cell.angle_alpha   90.00
_cell.angle_beta   90.00
_cell.angle_gamma   90.00
#
_symmetry.space_group_name_H-M   'P 1'
#
loop_
_entity.id
_entity.type
_entity.pdbx_description
1 polymer ?
#
loop_
_entity_poly.entity_id
_entity_poly.type
_entity_poly.pdbx_seq_one_letter_code
_entity_poly.pdbx_strand_id
1 'polypeptide(L)'
;MKPDRTLIISVFIVASCGLAYELIIAALASYLLGDSILQFSSIIGLYLFAMGIGAHLTKYIRDEDALSRFIEIELLVGILGGVFVVFGLAAAPFRTLLYALVLVVGIVVGMEIPLVMRVLNRRQADFKDLVAKVLTFDYLGALAVSLLFPLVLAPRLGMARSALLFGLLNAAVAVLTARAFKAELPRYRAIQLRGGIVLACLLAAFAAANRITFLAEQSYFGDPVVYESHSPYQRLVITKWHDDLRLYINGNLQFSS
;
A
#
# COMPACT_ATOMS: atom_id res chain seq x y z
N MET A 1 -24.36 0.75 -10.82
CA MET A 1 -23.70 2.05 -11.00
C MET A 1 -23.30 2.20 -12.48
N LYS A 2 -23.33 3.44 -13.05
CA LYS A 2 -22.79 3.66 -14.40
C LYS A 2 -21.28 3.38 -14.38
N PRO A 3 -20.71 2.68 -15.38
CA PRO A 3 -19.28 2.29 -15.40
C PRO A 3 -18.31 3.46 -15.13
N ASP A 4 -18.60 4.62 -15.72
CA ASP A 4 -17.74 5.82 -15.57
C ASP A 4 -17.70 6.34 -14.12
N ARG A 5 -18.84 6.30 -13.40
CA ARG A 5 -18.87 6.67 -11.97
C ARG A 5 -18.09 5.69 -11.11
N THR A 6 -18.11 4.40 -11.48
CA THR A 6 -17.30 3.39 -10.78
C THR A 6 -15.82 3.72 -10.90
N LEU A 7 -15.33 4.03 -12.11
CA LEU A 7 -13.92 4.39 -12.32
C LEU A 7 -13.51 5.68 -11.58
N ILE A 8 -14.34 6.72 -11.57
CA ILE A 8 -14.01 7.97 -10.85
C ILE A 8 -13.93 7.73 -9.34
N ILE A 9 -14.85 6.93 -8.77
CA ILE A 9 -14.78 6.55 -7.36
C ILE A 9 -13.55 5.67 -7.10
N SER A 10 -13.21 4.79 -8.05
CA SER A 10 -11.99 3.98 -7.97
C SER A 10 -10.73 4.86 -7.90
N VAL A 11 -10.66 5.96 -8.66
CA VAL A 11 -9.52 6.90 -8.60
C VAL A 11 -9.30 7.42 -7.17
N PHE A 12 -10.36 7.84 -6.48
CA PHE A 12 -10.26 8.30 -5.10
C PHE A 12 -9.69 7.23 -4.16
N ILE A 13 -10.20 5.98 -4.28
CA ILE A 13 -9.75 4.87 -3.44
C ILE A 13 -8.31 4.49 -3.76
N VAL A 14 -7.98 4.40 -5.05
CA VAL A 14 -6.65 4.01 -5.54
C VAL A 14 -5.60 5.04 -5.13
N ALA A 15 -5.88 6.33 -5.30
CA ALA A 15 -5.01 7.41 -4.82
C ALA A 15 -4.78 7.35 -3.30
N SER A 16 -5.85 7.08 -2.54
CA SER A 16 -5.73 6.86 -1.10
C SER A 16 -4.82 5.67 -0.77
N CYS A 17 -4.94 4.57 -1.51
CA CYS A 17 -4.11 3.39 -1.31
C CYS A 17 -2.64 3.65 -1.67
N GLY A 18 -2.38 4.29 -2.82
CA GLY A 18 -1.03 4.63 -3.28
C GLY A 18 -0.26 5.47 -2.25
N LEU A 19 -0.88 6.56 -1.76
CA LEU A 19 -0.26 7.40 -0.73
C LEU A 19 -0.17 6.67 0.63
N ALA A 20 -1.14 5.81 0.97
CA ALA A 20 -1.06 5.01 2.18
C ALA A 20 0.19 4.13 2.20
N TYR A 21 0.49 3.44 1.11
CA TYR A 21 1.68 2.60 1.00
C TYR A 21 2.96 3.42 1.13
N GLU A 22 3.03 4.58 0.49
CA GLU A 22 4.15 5.50 0.63
C GLU A 22 4.38 5.87 2.10
N LEU A 23 3.33 6.31 2.81
CA LEU A 23 3.41 6.69 4.22
C LEU A 23 3.76 5.51 5.14
N ILE A 24 3.17 4.32 4.90
CA ILE A 24 3.45 3.11 5.69
C ILE A 24 4.90 2.69 5.51
N ILE A 25 5.40 2.66 4.27
CA ILE A 25 6.79 2.25 3.99
C ILE A 25 7.77 3.28 4.56
N ALA A 26 7.48 4.57 4.44
CA ALA A 26 8.31 5.64 5.02
C ALA A 26 8.34 5.57 6.56
N ALA A 27 7.20 5.33 7.20
CA ALA A 27 7.13 5.12 8.64
C ALA A 27 7.89 3.87 9.09
N LEU A 28 7.76 2.77 8.34
CA LEU A 28 8.48 1.53 8.59
C LEU A 28 10.00 1.70 8.43
N ALA A 29 10.43 2.42 7.39
CA ALA A 29 11.84 2.75 7.16
C ALA A 29 12.42 3.57 8.32
N SER A 30 11.70 4.60 8.76
CA SER A 30 12.08 5.41 9.92
C SER A 30 12.18 4.57 11.20
N TYR A 31 11.21 3.66 11.39
CA TYR A 31 11.18 2.77 12.56
C TYR A 31 12.38 1.81 12.60
N LEU A 32 12.74 1.22 11.46
CA LEU A 32 13.72 0.13 11.39
C LEU A 32 15.16 0.61 11.12
N LEU A 33 15.32 1.74 10.43
CA LEU A 33 16.62 2.25 10.01
C LEU A 33 17.07 3.48 10.81
N GLY A 34 16.19 4.06 11.64
CA GLY A 34 16.43 5.32 12.34
C GLY A 34 16.43 6.52 11.40
N ASP A 35 16.88 7.69 11.86
CA ASP A 35 16.94 8.96 11.10
C ASP A 35 15.66 9.23 10.29
N SER A 36 14.61 9.64 10.99
CA SER A 36 13.27 9.80 10.41
C SER A 36 13.24 10.77 9.22
N ILE A 37 13.98 11.87 9.27
CA ILE A 37 13.99 12.88 8.20
C ILE A 37 14.61 12.30 6.94
N LEU A 38 15.78 11.66 7.05
CA LEU A 38 16.46 11.06 5.91
C LEU A 38 15.62 9.93 5.30
N GLN A 39 15.05 9.06 6.15
CA GLN A 39 14.26 7.92 5.67
C GLN A 39 12.98 8.38 4.97
N PHE A 40 12.19 9.29 5.57
CA PHE A 40 11.00 9.83 4.92
C PHE A 40 11.33 10.51 3.59
N SER A 41 12.31 11.40 3.57
CA SER A 41 12.71 12.13 2.35
C SER A 41 13.18 11.19 1.25
N SER A 42 14.00 10.19 1.59
CA SER A 42 14.52 9.22 0.62
C SER A 42 13.44 8.32 0.06
N ILE A 43 12.51 7.83 0.90
CA ILE A 43 11.40 6.98 0.49
C ILE A 43 10.45 7.75 -0.41
N ILE A 44 10.01 8.96 0.00
CA ILE A 44 9.12 9.80 -0.80
C ILE A 44 9.77 10.13 -2.16
N GLY A 45 11.03 10.56 -2.19
CA GLY A 45 11.72 10.88 -3.43
C GLY A 45 11.84 9.66 -4.36
N LEU A 46 12.19 8.50 -3.83
CA LEU A 46 12.31 7.26 -4.59
C LEU A 46 10.94 6.77 -5.09
N TYR A 47 9.91 6.88 -4.28
CA TYR A 47 8.54 6.50 -4.63
C TYR A 47 8.00 7.35 -5.78
N LEU A 48 8.13 8.68 -5.69
CA LEU A 48 7.74 9.61 -6.76
C LEU A 48 8.51 9.35 -8.06
N PHE A 49 9.82 9.10 -7.96
CA PHE A 49 10.63 8.70 -9.12
C PHE A 49 10.13 7.40 -9.75
N ALA A 50 9.85 6.40 -8.92
CA ALA A 50 9.30 5.12 -9.36
C ALA A 50 7.92 5.28 -10.03
N MET A 51 7.04 6.12 -9.47
CA MET A 51 5.75 6.46 -10.10
C MET A 51 5.94 7.10 -11.49
N GLY A 52 6.93 7.97 -11.66
CA GLY A 52 7.29 8.53 -12.96
C GLY A 52 7.69 7.46 -13.97
N ILE A 53 8.51 6.48 -13.55
CA ILE A 53 8.84 5.30 -14.37
C ILE A 53 7.57 4.52 -14.73
N GLY A 54 6.71 4.23 -13.76
CA GLY A 54 5.45 3.52 -13.97
C GLY A 54 4.55 4.21 -14.99
N ALA A 55 4.33 5.51 -14.82
CA ALA A 55 3.55 6.32 -15.75
C ALA A 55 4.12 6.24 -17.18
N HIS A 56 5.46 6.34 -17.32
CA HIS A 56 6.12 6.23 -18.61
C HIS A 56 5.97 4.83 -19.25
N LEU A 57 6.04 3.76 -18.45
CA LEU A 57 5.89 2.40 -18.95
C LEU A 57 4.51 2.12 -19.54
N THR A 58 3.47 2.86 -19.15
CA THR A 58 2.13 2.69 -19.70
C THR A 58 2.06 2.93 -21.20
N LYS A 59 3.01 3.64 -21.80
CA LYS A 59 3.08 3.87 -23.27
C LYS A 59 3.20 2.56 -24.07
N TYR A 60 3.75 1.51 -23.46
CA TYR A 60 3.92 0.21 -24.09
C TYR A 60 2.68 -0.67 -23.98
N ILE A 61 1.68 -0.27 -23.20
CA ILE A 61 0.41 -0.97 -23.06
C ILE A 61 -0.51 -0.49 -24.18
N ARG A 62 -1.11 -1.46 -24.89
CA ARG A 62 -2.09 -1.14 -25.93
C ARG A 62 -3.35 -0.56 -25.29
N ASP A 63 -3.97 0.38 -25.98
CA ASP A 63 -5.20 0.99 -25.47
C ASP A 63 -6.34 -0.01 -25.25
N GLU A 64 -6.42 -1.04 -26.07
CA GLU A 64 -7.41 -2.11 -25.93
C GLU A 64 -7.27 -2.89 -24.62
N ASP A 65 -6.04 -3.00 -24.13
CA ASP A 65 -5.70 -3.75 -22.91
C ASP A 65 -5.75 -2.86 -21.65
N ALA A 66 -5.89 -1.53 -21.79
CA ALA A 66 -5.77 -0.60 -20.68
C ALA A 66 -6.67 -0.95 -19.47
N LEU A 67 -7.92 -1.33 -19.73
CA LEU A 67 -8.86 -1.73 -18.67
C LEU A 67 -8.43 -3.04 -17.97
N SER A 68 -8.04 -4.06 -18.74
CA SER A 68 -7.59 -5.33 -18.16
C SER A 68 -6.31 -5.15 -17.35
N ARG A 69 -5.37 -4.34 -17.85
CA ARG A 69 -4.12 -4.03 -17.17
C ARG A 69 -4.34 -3.20 -15.90
N PHE A 70 -5.25 -2.22 -15.94
CA PHE A 70 -5.63 -1.50 -14.72
C PHE A 70 -6.11 -2.47 -13.62
N ILE A 71 -7.04 -3.38 -13.95
CA ILE A 71 -7.56 -4.35 -12.98
C ILE A 71 -6.45 -5.29 -12.46
N GLU A 72 -5.55 -5.76 -13.33
CA GLU A 72 -4.42 -6.61 -12.94
C GLU A 72 -3.45 -5.86 -12.01
N ILE A 73 -3.21 -4.58 -12.28
CA ILE A 73 -2.37 -3.70 -11.46
C ILE A 73 -2.98 -3.51 -10.08
N GLU A 74 -4.28 -3.25 -9.97
CA GLU A 74 -4.95 -3.11 -8.67
C GLU A 74 -4.83 -4.38 -7.82
N LEU A 75 -4.94 -5.56 -8.42
CA LEU A 75 -4.71 -6.83 -7.72
C LEU A 75 -3.26 -6.98 -7.29
N LEU A 76 -2.31 -6.58 -8.15
CA LEU A 76 -0.89 -6.66 -7.86
C LEU A 76 -0.49 -5.69 -6.74
N VAL A 77 -0.96 -4.44 -6.78
CA VAL A 77 -0.73 -3.45 -5.72
C VAL A 77 -1.31 -3.94 -4.40
N GLY A 78 -2.53 -4.51 -4.43
CA GLY A 78 -3.16 -5.08 -3.25
C GLY A 78 -2.32 -6.19 -2.61
N ILE A 79 -1.73 -7.08 -3.41
CA ILE A 79 -0.84 -8.13 -2.93
C ILE A 79 0.48 -7.55 -2.43
N LEU A 80 1.16 -6.75 -3.25
CA LEU A 80 2.47 -6.21 -2.94
C LEU A 80 2.42 -5.33 -1.69
N GLY A 81 1.54 -4.34 -1.66
CA GLY A 81 1.42 -3.40 -0.54
C GLY A 81 0.91 -4.08 0.73
N GLY A 82 -0.08 -4.98 0.62
CA GLY A 82 -0.67 -5.67 1.77
C GLY A 82 0.25 -6.73 2.38
N VAL A 83 0.87 -7.55 1.55
CA VAL A 83 1.63 -8.73 2.01
C VAL A 83 3.07 -8.37 2.35
N PHE A 84 3.73 -7.54 1.53
CA PHE A 84 5.16 -7.24 1.73
C PHE A 84 5.45 -6.40 2.97
N VAL A 85 4.56 -5.50 3.39
CA VAL A 85 4.74 -4.76 4.65
C VAL A 85 4.75 -5.73 5.84
N VAL A 86 3.93 -6.78 5.79
CA VAL A 86 3.85 -7.79 6.83
C VAL A 86 5.10 -8.68 6.85
N PHE A 87 5.60 -9.08 5.67
CA PHE A 87 6.78 -9.93 5.56
C PHE A 87 8.10 -9.14 5.61
N GLY A 88 8.10 -7.87 5.23
CA GLY A 88 9.28 -7.00 5.31
C GLY A 88 9.78 -6.80 6.74
N LEU A 89 8.91 -6.93 7.73
CA LEU A 89 9.29 -6.96 9.15
C LEU A 89 10.10 -8.20 9.55
N ALA A 90 9.99 -9.29 8.79
CA ALA A 90 10.59 -10.58 9.14
C ALA A 90 11.94 -10.87 8.45
N ALA A 91 12.37 -10.06 7.48
CA ALA A 91 13.50 -10.38 6.60
C ALA A 91 14.73 -9.46 6.80
N ALA A 92 15.86 -10.06 7.11
CA ALA A 92 17.19 -9.44 6.96
C ALA A 92 17.82 -9.88 5.60
N PRO A 93 18.45 -9.03 4.82
CA PRO A 93 18.89 -7.66 5.03
C PRO A 93 17.83 -6.61 4.63
N PHE A 94 17.20 -6.06 5.60
CA PHE A 94 15.98 -5.27 5.51
C PHE A 94 16.05 -4.04 4.61
N ARG A 95 17.16 -3.28 4.67
CA ARG A 95 17.30 -2.02 3.95
C ARG A 95 17.15 -2.16 2.44
N THR A 96 17.88 -3.09 1.82
CA THR A 96 17.85 -3.30 0.36
C THR A 96 16.49 -3.78 -0.10
N LEU A 97 15.87 -4.69 0.65
CA LEU A 97 14.52 -5.19 0.35
C LEU A 97 13.48 -4.09 0.42
N LEU A 98 13.56 -3.21 1.43
CA LEU A 98 12.63 -2.10 1.61
C LEU A 98 12.71 -1.10 0.44
N TYR A 99 13.90 -0.68 0.03
CA TYR A 99 14.07 0.22 -1.11
C TYR A 99 13.65 -0.44 -2.44
N ALA A 100 13.92 -1.74 -2.62
CA ALA A 100 13.42 -2.48 -3.77
C ALA A 100 11.88 -2.53 -3.80
N LEU A 101 11.24 -2.72 -2.63
CA LEU A 101 9.78 -2.70 -2.50
C LEU A 101 9.21 -1.33 -2.87
N VAL A 102 9.82 -0.24 -2.38
CA VAL A 102 9.43 1.14 -2.75
C VAL A 102 9.43 1.32 -4.26
N LEU A 103 10.50 0.89 -4.94
CA LEU A 103 10.60 0.97 -6.39
C LEU A 103 9.48 0.17 -7.08
N VAL A 104 9.29 -1.07 -6.68
CA VAL A 104 8.30 -1.95 -7.33
C VAL A 104 6.87 -1.43 -7.11
N VAL A 105 6.50 -1.09 -5.87
CA VAL A 105 5.17 -0.56 -5.56
C VAL A 105 4.95 0.79 -6.25
N GLY A 106 5.94 1.71 -6.19
CA GLY A 106 5.85 3.00 -6.84
C GLY A 106 5.68 2.89 -8.36
N ILE A 107 6.41 1.98 -9.03
CA ILE A 107 6.24 1.74 -10.47
C ILE A 107 4.81 1.28 -10.77
N VAL A 108 4.30 0.32 -10.02
CA VAL A 108 2.98 -0.26 -10.28
C VAL A 108 1.87 0.76 -10.00
N VAL A 109 1.94 1.50 -8.89
CA VAL A 109 1.00 2.58 -8.56
C VAL A 109 1.07 3.72 -9.60
N GLY A 110 2.27 4.08 -10.07
CA GLY A 110 2.42 5.10 -11.10
C GLY A 110 1.75 4.79 -12.44
N MET A 111 1.41 3.52 -12.70
CA MET A 111 0.67 3.13 -13.91
C MET A 111 -0.85 3.37 -13.81
N GLU A 112 -1.41 3.50 -12.61
CA GLU A 112 -2.85 3.49 -12.36
C GLU A 112 -3.57 4.67 -13.02
N ILE A 113 -3.16 5.91 -12.75
CA ILE A 113 -3.81 7.12 -13.26
C ILE A 113 -3.75 7.19 -14.80
N PRO A 114 -2.59 7.00 -15.47
CA PRO A 114 -2.55 6.99 -16.93
C PRO A 114 -3.47 5.94 -17.56
N LEU A 115 -3.59 4.75 -16.97
CA LEU A 115 -4.48 3.71 -17.49
C LEU A 115 -5.96 4.06 -17.31
N VAL A 116 -6.36 4.57 -16.13
CA VAL A 116 -7.71 5.05 -15.89
C VAL A 116 -8.08 6.17 -16.85
N MET A 117 -7.17 7.13 -17.07
CA MET A 117 -7.39 8.23 -18.02
C MET A 117 -7.64 7.70 -19.43
N ARG A 118 -6.88 6.70 -19.89
CA ARG A 118 -7.11 6.09 -21.22
C ARG A 118 -8.46 5.40 -21.33
N VAL A 119 -8.87 4.65 -20.30
CA VAL A 119 -10.20 3.98 -20.29
C VAL A 119 -11.32 5.01 -20.33
N LEU A 120 -11.22 6.08 -19.54
CA LEU A 120 -12.25 7.12 -19.48
C LEU A 120 -12.28 8.01 -20.73
N ASN A 121 -11.11 8.31 -21.32
CA ASN A 121 -11.01 9.15 -22.52
C ASN A 121 -11.75 8.56 -23.74
N ARG A 122 -11.85 7.23 -23.81
CA ARG A 122 -12.65 6.58 -24.87
C ARG A 122 -14.16 6.78 -24.75
N ARG A 123 -14.63 7.26 -23.58
CA ARG A 123 -16.04 7.36 -23.22
C ARG A 123 -16.52 8.78 -23.03
N GLN A 124 -15.60 9.71 -22.80
CA GLN A 124 -15.90 11.12 -22.56
C GLN A 124 -15.38 11.96 -23.71
N ALA A 125 -16.22 12.87 -24.22
CA ALA A 125 -15.87 13.72 -25.35
C ALA A 125 -14.95 14.89 -24.96
N ASP A 126 -14.98 15.34 -23.70
CA ASP A 126 -14.16 16.46 -23.22
C ASP A 126 -12.99 15.96 -22.35
N PHE A 127 -11.80 15.98 -22.96
CA PHE A 127 -10.56 15.59 -22.31
C PHE A 127 -10.18 16.51 -21.14
N LYS A 128 -10.46 17.82 -21.23
CA LYS A 128 -10.13 18.77 -20.16
C LYS A 128 -10.95 18.49 -18.90
N ASP A 129 -12.26 18.27 -19.06
CA ASP A 129 -13.15 17.93 -17.96
C ASP A 129 -12.76 16.58 -17.32
N LEU A 130 -12.36 15.61 -18.15
CA LEU A 130 -11.86 14.32 -17.68
C LEU A 130 -10.61 14.48 -16.80
N VAL A 131 -9.59 15.18 -17.29
CA VAL A 131 -8.34 15.39 -16.54
C VAL A 131 -8.61 16.12 -15.23
N ALA A 132 -9.42 17.18 -15.25
CA ALA A 132 -9.78 17.93 -14.05
C ALA A 132 -10.47 17.02 -13.01
N LYS A 133 -11.43 16.18 -13.43
CA LYS A 133 -12.13 15.26 -12.53
C LYS A 133 -11.19 14.21 -11.95
N VAL A 134 -10.39 13.53 -12.76
CA VAL A 134 -9.47 12.49 -12.31
C VAL A 134 -8.50 13.07 -11.30
N LEU A 135 -7.83 14.19 -11.60
CA LEU A 135 -6.88 14.80 -10.67
C LEU A 135 -7.55 15.33 -9.40
N THR A 136 -8.80 15.84 -9.48
CA THR A 136 -9.52 16.26 -8.28
C THR A 136 -9.76 15.08 -7.33
N PHE A 137 -10.25 13.95 -7.84
CA PHE A 137 -10.49 12.77 -7.00
C PHE A 137 -9.19 12.13 -6.51
N ASP A 138 -8.14 12.17 -7.30
CA ASP A 138 -6.80 11.72 -6.92
C ASP A 138 -6.27 12.52 -5.71
N TYR A 139 -6.24 13.85 -5.81
CA TYR A 139 -5.78 14.70 -4.71
C TYR A 139 -6.68 14.66 -3.47
N LEU A 140 -8.01 14.50 -3.64
CA LEU A 140 -8.91 14.32 -2.51
C LEU A 140 -8.66 12.99 -1.80
N GLY A 141 -8.38 11.92 -2.54
CA GLY A 141 -8.01 10.63 -1.98
C GLY A 141 -6.69 10.71 -1.20
N ALA A 142 -5.69 11.36 -1.78
CA ALA A 142 -4.41 11.61 -1.14
C ALA A 142 -4.57 12.43 0.15
N LEU A 143 -5.34 13.53 0.12
CA LEU A 143 -5.63 14.35 1.30
C LEU A 143 -6.33 13.53 2.39
N ALA A 144 -7.35 12.75 2.03
CA ALA A 144 -8.09 11.94 2.98
C ALA A 144 -7.17 10.99 3.75
N VAL A 145 -6.30 10.27 3.05
CA VAL A 145 -5.42 9.31 3.71
C VAL A 145 -4.25 9.97 4.44
N SER A 146 -3.75 11.11 3.96
CA SER A 146 -2.68 11.84 4.65
C SER A 146 -3.09 12.28 6.07
N LEU A 147 -4.37 12.52 6.30
CA LEU A 147 -4.95 12.81 7.61
C LEU A 147 -5.37 11.54 8.35
N LEU A 148 -6.05 10.62 7.66
CA LEU A 148 -6.62 9.43 8.28
C LEU A 148 -5.53 8.46 8.77
N PHE A 149 -4.43 8.33 8.04
CA PHE A 149 -3.36 7.41 8.37
C PHE A 149 -2.70 7.75 9.72
N PRO A 150 -2.10 8.93 9.93
CA PRO A 150 -1.43 9.24 11.19
C PRO A 150 -2.40 9.44 12.37
N LEU A 151 -3.61 9.92 12.14
CA LEU A 151 -4.55 10.23 13.22
C LEU A 151 -5.37 9.01 13.68
N VAL A 152 -5.63 8.06 12.80
CA VAL A 152 -6.57 6.97 13.08
C VAL A 152 -5.96 5.60 12.79
N LEU A 153 -5.43 5.39 11.59
CA LEU A 153 -5.05 4.05 11.15
C LEU A 153 -3.77 3.57 11.83
N ALA A 154 -2.71 4.36 11.81
CA ALA A 154 -1.45 3.99 12.44
C ALA A 154 -1.60 3.76 13.96
N PRO A 155 -2.28 4.66 14.75
CA PRO A 155 -2.43 4.45 16.18
C PRO A 155 -3.38 3.29 16.56
N ARG A 156 -4.44 3.03 15.77
CA ARG A 156 -5.47 2.03 16.14
C ARG A 156 -5.27 0.67 15.49
N LEU A 157 -4.83 0.63 14.25
CA LEU A 157 -4.65 -0.61 13.48
C LEU A 157 -3.19 -1.05 13.41
N GLY A 158 -2.25 -0.11 13.55
CA GLY A 158 -0.84 -0.33 13.28
C GLY A 158 -0.52 -0.40 11.77
N MET A 159 0.76 -0.49 11.43
CA MET A 159 1.25 -0.44 10.05
C MET A 159 0.81 -1.67 9.23
N ALA A 160 0.95 -2.88 9.79
CA ALA A 160 0.64 -4.13 9.08
C ALA A 160 -0.85 -4.26 8.72
N ARG A 161 -1.75 -4.02 9.68
CA ARG A 161 -3.18 -4.05 9.41
C ARG A 161 -3.63 -2.92 8.46
N SER A 162 -3.04 -1.73 8.58
CA SER A 162 -3.32 -0.63 7.66
C SER A 162 -2.93 -0.99 6.25
N ALA A 163 -1.75 -1.57 6.03
CA ALA A 163 -1.31 -2.02 4.71
C ALA A 163 -2.25 -3.08 4.10
N LEU A 164 -2.65 -4.07 4.90
CA LEU A 164 -3.60 -5.10 4.46
C LEU A 164 -4.99 -4.54 4.18
N LEU A 165 -5.46 -3.54 4.95
CA LEU A 165 -6.71 -2.83 4.67
C LEU A 165 -6.69 -2.15 3.31
N PHE A 166 -5.62 -1.44 2.98
CA PHE A 166 -5.47 -0.81 1.66
C PHE A 166 -5.30 -1.85 0.55
N GLY A 167 -4.66 -2.99 0.83
CA GLY A 167 -4.62 -4.13 -0.09
C GLY A 167 -6.01 -4.69 -0.40
N LEU A 168 -6.85 -4.82 0.61
CA LEU A 168 -8.25 -5.22 0.45
C LEU A 168 -9.05 -4.19 -0.37
N LEU A 169 -8.82 -2.89 -0.16
CA LEU A 169 -9.47 -1.83 -0.92
C LEU A 169 -9.08 -1.88 -2.40
N ASN A 170 -7.79 -2.04 -2.75
CA ASN A 170 -7.34 -2.21 -4.12
C ASN A 170 -7.94 -3.47 -4.78
N ALA A 171 -7.90 -4.60 -4.10
CA ALA A 171 -8.50 -5.83 -4.61
C ALA A 171 -10.02 -5.69 -4.80
N ALA A 172 -10.71 -4.97 -3.91
CA ALA A 172 -12.13 -4.67 -4.06
C ALA A 172 -12.41 -3.77 -5.27
N VAL A 173 -11.58 -2.74 -5.49
CA VAL A 173 -11.64 -1.87 -6.68
C VAL A 173 -11.48 -2.70 -7.95
N ALA A 174 -10.49 -3.61 -8.00
CA ALA A 174 -10.29 -4.51 -9.14
C ALA A 174 -11.54 -5.35 -9.45
N VAL A 175 -12.12 -5.98 -8.42
CA VAL A 175 -13.31 -6.83 -8.55
C VAL A 175 -14.54 -6.02 -8.96
N LEU A 176 -14.75 -4.84 -8.37
CA LEU A 176 -15.88 -3.96 -8.67
C LEU A 176 -15.78 -3.39 -10.09
N THR A 177 -14.57 -2.95 -10.48
CA THR A 177 -14.30 -2.47 -11.84
C THR A 177 -14.52 -3.58 -12.86
N ALA A 178 -14.00 -4.80 -12.61
CA ALA A 178 -14.24 -5.94 -13.48
C ALA A 178 -15.74 -6.26 -13.64
N ARG A 179 -16.53 -6.14 -12.56
CA ARG A 179 -17.99 -6.33 -12.63
C ARG A 179 -18.70 -5.24 -13.44
N ALA A 180 -18.29 -3.98 -13.25
CA ALA A 180 -18.87 -2.85 -13.95
C ALA A 180 -18.64 -2.92 -15.48
N PHE A 181 -17.49 -3.48 -15.88
CA PHE A 181 -17.05 -3.58 -17.28
C PHE A 181 -17.09 -5.03 -17.81
N LYS A 182 -17.96 -5.86 -17.25
CA LYS A 182 -18.06 -7.30 -17.61
C LYS A 182 -18.16 -7.56 -19.12
N ALA A 183 -18.88 -6.72 -19.85
CA ALA A 183 -19.09 -6.88 -21.29
C ALA A 183 -17.83 -6.60 -22.13
N GLU A 184 -16.86 -5.86 -21.59
CA GLU A 184 -15.64 -5.42 -22.28
C GLU A 184 -14.42 -6.31 -21.95
N LEU A 185 -14.56 -7.20 -20.97
CA LEU A 185 -13.46 -8.04 -20.49
C LEU A 185 -13.51 -9.46 -21.11
N PRO A 186 -12.57 -9.81 -22.00
CA PRO A 186 -12.55 -11.12 -22.66
C PRO A 186 -12.44 -12.29 -21.67
N ARG A 187 -11.74 -12.08 -20.55
CA ARG A 187 -11.47 -13.12 -19.52
C ARG A 187 -12.12 -12.80 -18.18
N TYR A 188 -13.32 -12.23 -18.19
CA TYR A 188 -14.05 -11.80 -17.00
C TYR A 188 -14.07 -12.85 -15.87
N ARG A 189 -14.40 -14.11 -16.17
CA ARG A 189 -14.48 -15.19 -15.16
C ARG A 189 -13.13 -15.43 -14.47
N ALA A 190 -12.04 -15.44 -15.23
CA ALA A 190 -10.70 -15.64 -14.69
C ALA A 190 -10.27 -14.46 -13.81
N ILE A 191 -10.58 -13.24 -14.21
CA ILE A 191 -10.31 -12.02 -13.42
C ILE A 191 -11.10 -12.05 -12.11
N GLN A 192 -12.39 -12.40 -12.15
CA GLN A 192 -13.22 -12.50 -10.94
C GLN A 192 -12.72 -13.61 -9.99
N LEU A 193 -12.30 -14.75 -10.51
CA LEU A 193 -11.74 -15.83 -9.71
C LEU A 193 -10.44 -15.39 -9.03
N ARG A 194 -9.51 -14.79 -9.78
CA ARG A 194 -8.25 -14.26 -9.24
C ARG A 194 -8.51 -13.19 -8.18
N GLY A 195 -9.40 -12.23 -8.47
CA GLY A 195 -9.79 -11.20 -7.51
C GLY A 195 -10.42 -11.77 -6.24
N GLY A 196 -11.27 -12.77 -6.36
CA GLY A 196 -11.86 -13.48 -5.22
C GLY A 196 -10.80 -14.19 -4.36
N ILE A 197 -9.84 -14.87 -4.98
CA ILE A 197 -8.72 -15.52 -4.30
C ILE A 197 -7.86 -14.49 -3.56
N VAL A 198 -7.49 -13.39 -4.23
CA VAL A 198 -6.68 -12.31 -3.61
C VAL A 198 -7.40 -11.71 -2.42
N LEU A 199 -8.70 -11.39 -2.55
CA LEU A 199 -9.51 -10.89 -1.43
C LEU A 199 -9.54 -11.88 -0.26
N ALA A 200 -9.75 -13.17 -0.53
CA ALA A 200 -9.78 -14.19 0.52
C ALA A 200 -8.42 -14.32 1.23
N CYS A 201 -7.32 -14.32 0.48
CA CYS A 201 -5.96 -14.37 1.03
C CYS A 201 -5.65 -13.12 1.88
N LEU A 202 -6.00 -11.92 1.40
CA LEU A 202 -5.78 -10.68 2.14
C LEU A 202 -6.66 -10.60 3.40
N LEU A 203 -7.90 -11.10 3.36
CA LEU A 203 -8.76 -11.21 4.55
C LEU A 203 -8.18 -12.17 5.59
N ALA A 204 -7.70 -13.32 5.14
CA ALA A 204 -7.02 -14.28 6.02
C ALA A 204 -5.75 -13.66 6.65
N ALA A 205 -4.94 -12.96 5.84
CA ALA A 205 -3.76 -12.24 6.32
C ALA A 205 -4.13 -11.13 7.31
N PHE A 206 -5.20 -10.37 7.05
CA PHE A 206 -5.71 -9.32 7.96
C PHE A 206 -6.16 -9.91 9.31
N ALA A 207 -6.86 -11.04 9.29
CA ALA A 207 -7.25 -11.74 10.51
C ALA A 207 -6.03 -12.27 11.30
N ALA A 208 -5.00 -12.74 10.59
CA ALA A 208 -3.78 -13.27 11.18
C ALA A 208 -2.72 -12.20 11.48
N ALA A 209 -2.93 -10.94 11.11
CA ALA A 209 -1.92 -9.87 11.12
C ALA A 209 -1.22 -9.71 12.47
N ASN A 210 -1.95 -9.75 13.58
CA ASN A 210 -1.35 -9.64 14.92
C ASN A 210 -0.35 -10.76 15.24
N ARG A 211 -0.69 -11.99 14.85
CA ARG A 211 0.22 -13.16 15.06
C ARG A 211 1.46 -13.02 14.20
N ILE A 212 1.30 -12.58 12.95
CA ILE A 212 2.41 -12.40 12.01
C ILE A 212 3.32 -11.29 12.49
N THR A 213 2.76 -10.14 12.91
CA THR A 213 3.53 -9.00 13.44
C THR A 213 4.30 -9.43 14.70
N PHE A 214 3.65 -10.11 15.63
CA PHE A 214 4.30 -10.60 16.84
C PHE A 214 5.48 -11.55 16.56
N LEU A 215 5.33 -12.50 15.63
CA LEU A 215 6.41 -13.41 15.23
C LEU A 215 7.55 -12.68 14.53
N ALA A 216 7.23 -11.71 13.66
CA ALA A 216 8.21 -10.90 12.97
C ALA A 216 9.03 -10.06 13.96
N GLU A 217 8.39 -9.49 14.97
CA GLU A 217 9.04 -8.69 16.00
C GLU A 217 9.93 -9.50 16.92
N GLN A 218 9.49 -10.67 17.33
CA GLN A 218 10.37 -11.58 18.07
C GLN A 218 11.64 -11.90 17.30
N SER A 219 11.53 -12.09 15.97
CA SER A 219 12.70 -12.31 15.11
C SER A 219 13.58 -11.07 14.98
N TYR A 220 12.98 -9.86 15.01
CA TYR A 220 13.71 -8.60 14.89
C TYR A 220 14.51 -8.26 16.15
N PHE A 221 13.90 -8.39 17.34
CA PHE A 221 14.57 -8.08 18.60
C PHE A 221 15.51 -9.18 19.08
N GLY A 222 15.32 -10.41 18.62
CA GLY A 222 16.09 -11.59 19.04
C GLY A 222 15.80 -12.07 20.47
N ASP A 223 15.22 -11.21 21.29
CA ASP A 223 14.87 -11.47 22.69
C ASP A 223 13.35 -11.47 22.88
N PRO A 224 12.81 -12.21 23.85
CA PRO A 224 11.38 -12.19 24.15
C PRO A 224 10.87 -10.79 24.49
N VAL A 225 9.86 -10.32 23.77
CA VAL A 225 9.15 -9.08 24.07
C VAL A 225 8.26 -9.30 25.29
N VAL A 226 8.52 -8.59 26.38
CA VAL A 226 7.76 -8.70 27.66
C VAL A 226 6.76 -7.58 27.84
N TYR A 227 6.95 -6.44 27.17
CA TYR A 227 6.02 -5.31 27.22
C TYR A 227 6.05 -4.53 25.90
N GLU A 228 4.89 -4.11 25.45
CA GLU A 228 4.72 -3.26 24.28
C GLU A 228 3.65 -2.21 24.53
N SER A 229 3.93 -0.98 24.12
CA SER A 229 2.98 0.13 24.17
C SER A 229 3.13 1.04 22.95
N HIS A 230 2.01 1.46 22.40
CA HIS A 230 1.97 2.39 21.27
C HIS A 230 1.35 3.72 21.74
N SER A 231 2.03 4.80 21.45
CA SER A 231 1.47 6.14 21.51
C SER A 231 1.35 6.72 20.09
N PRO A 232 0.65 7.86 19.89
CA PRO A 232 0.62 8.54 18.59
C PRO A 232 2.01 8.96 18.08
N TYR A 233 3.01 9.02 18.95
CA TYR A 233 4.34 9.57 18.64
C TYR A 233 5.47 8.54 18.70
N GLN A 234 5.31 7.51 19.53
CA GLN A 234 6.39 6.56 19.83
C GLN A 234 5.82 5.17 20.11
N ARG A 235 6.61 4.19 19.73
CA ARG A 235 6.41 2.79 20.12
C ARG A 235 7.47 2.43 21.14
N LEU A 236 7.05 1.92 22.29
CA LEU A 236 7.88 1.41 23.35
C LEU A 236 7.84 -0.12 23.33
N VAL A 237 9.01 -0.74 23.32
CA VAL A 237 9.16 -2.19 23.43
C VAL A 237 10.17 -2.48 24.52
N ILE A 238 9.82 -3.40 25.44
CA ILE A 238 10.75 -3.92 26.43
C ILE A 238 10.95 -5.39 26.13
N THR A 239 12.21 -5.77 25.93
CA THR A 239 12.62 -7.18 25.82
C THR A 239 13.34 -7.62 27.08
N LYS A 240 13.38 -8.93 27.32
CA LYS A 240 14.10 -9.51 28.45
C LYS A 240 15.09 -10.54 27.95
N TRP A 241 16.38 -10.33 28.29
CA TRP A 241 17.47 -11.27 28.08
C TRP A 241 18.06 -11.67 29.42
N HIS A 242 17.76 -12.89 29.87
CA HIS A 242 18.10 -13.36 31.24
C HIS A 242 17.51 -12.40 32.29
N ASP A 243 18.37 -11.70 33.02
CA ASP A 243 17.96 -10.68 34.03
C ASP A 243 18.06 -9.25 33.50
N ASP A 244 18.49 -9.05 32.25
CA ASP A 244 18.64 -7.76 31.59
C ASP A 244 17.33 -7.35 30.91
N LEU A 245 16.83 -6.15 31.24
CA LEU A 245 15.68 -5.52 30.57
C LEU A 245 16.17 -4.46 29.61
N ARG A 246 15.75 -4.59 28.35
CA ARG A 246 16.14 -3.68 27.28
C ARG A 246 14.95 -2.88 26.79
N LEU A 247 15.04 -1.56 26.89
CA LEU A 247 14.03 -0.63 26.40
C LEU A 247 14.39 -0.15 25.01
N TYR A 248 13.46 -0.34 24.08
CA TYR A 248 13.54 0.18 22.72
C TYR A 248 12.47 1.25 22.50
N ILE A 249 12.86 2.37 21.90
CA ILE A 249 11.94 3.42 21.42
C ILE A 249 12.08 3.46 19.91
N ASN A 250 10.96 3.25 19.20
CA ASN A 250 10.93 3.20 17.74
C ASN A 250 12.01 2.24 17.16
N GLY A 251 12.18 1.07 17.76
CA GLY A 251 13.15 0.07 17.34
C GLY A 251 14.60 0.31 17.76
N ASN A 252 14.92 1.48 18.31
CA ASN A 252 16.28 1.83 18.75
C ASN A 252 16.44 1.55 20.25
N LEU A 253 17.51 0.83 20.61
CA LEU A 253 17.86 0.57 22.02
C LEU A 253 18.16 1.88 22.73
N GLN A 254 17.44 2.13 23.84
CA GLN A 254 17.63 3.32 24.67
C GLN A 254 18.29 2.99 26.00
N PHE A 255 17.97 1.83 26.55
CA PHE A 255 18.41 1.44 27.89
C PHE A 255 18.55 -0.07 27.99
N SER A 256 19.55 -0.54 28.73
CA SER A 256 19.79 -1.95 29.14
C SER A 256 20.16 -1.91 30.62
N SER A 257 19.46 -2.73 31.46
CA SER A 257 19.68 -2.75 32.91
C SER A 257 20.86 -3.59 33.32
#